data_d184a4616d1f6850c80331ea48e4504b
#
_entry.id   d184a4616d1f6850c80331ea48e4504b
#
_cell.length_a   1.000
_cell.length_b   1.000
_cell.length_c   1.000
_cell.angle_alpha   90.00
_cell.angle_beta   90.00
_cell.angle_gamma   90.00
#
_symmetry.space_group_name_H-M   'P 1'
#
loop_
_entity.id
_entity.type
_entity.pdbx_description
1 polymer ?
#
loop_
_entity_poly.entity_id
_entity_poly.type
_entity_poly.pdbx_seq_one_letter_code
_entity_poly.pdbx_strand_id
1 'polypeptide(L)'
;MRNLDIAEVAQQCRLPASALRFYEEKGLIKSIGRRGLRRVYAAQVTERLALIALGRAAGFSLDEIAQMFAPDGRVRIDRQKLAAKANELDETIKQLTAMRDGLKHAVNCKAPSHMECPKFRRIVQAAASGAIGARRKKEAKPSVRPRARAA
;
A
#
# COMPACT_ATOMS: atom_id res chain seq x y z
N MET A 1 -29.15 -6.25 -5.53
CA MET A 1 -27.73 -6.67 -5.70
C MET A 1 -27.50 -7.96 -4.91
N ARG A 2 -26.86 -8.96 -5.53
CA ARG A 2 -26.63 -10.26 -4.90
C ARG A 2 -25.46 -10.21 -3.94
N ASN A 3 -25.60 -10.79 -2.73
CA ASN A 3 -24.49 -10.96 -1.79
C ASN A 3 -23.46 -11.94 -2.37
N LEU A 4 -22.19 -11.68 -2.11
CA LEU A 4 -21.04 -12.40 -2.64
C LEU A 4 -20.37 -13.23 -1.54
N ASP A 5 -19.99 -14.47 -1.84
CA ASP A 5 -19.13 -15.22 -0.94
C ASP A 5 -17.65 -14.80 -1.07
N ILE A 6 -16.82 -15.20 -0.09
CA ILE A 6 -15.42 -14.80 -0.04
C ILE A 6 -14.63 -15.20 -1.31
N ALA A 7 -15.00 -16.28 -1.99
CA ALA A 7 -14.31 -16.70 -3.21
C ALA A 7 -14.71 -15.80 -4.40
N GLU A 8 -16.00 -15.45 -4.50
CA GLU A 8 -16.51 -14.52 -5.50
C GLU A 8 -15.86 -13.13 -5.35
N VAL A 9 -15.76 -12.62 -4.11
CA VAL A 9 -15.08 -11.34 -3.81
C VAL A 9 -13.59 -11.41 -4.16
N ALA A 10 -12.91 -12.48 -3.77
CA ALA A 10 -11.50 -12.69 -4.06
C ALA A 10 -11.21 -12.65 -5.57
N GLN A 11 -12.06 -13.30 -6.35
CA GLN A 11 -11.97 -13.33 -7.81
C GLN A 11 -12.22 -11.96 -8.43
N GLN A 12 -13.30 -11.28 -8.04
CA GLN A 12 -13.69 -9.98 -8.61
C GLN A 12 -12.66 -8.88 -8.29
N CYS A 13 -12.15 -8.87 -7.05
CA CYS A 13 -11.20 -7.84 -6.60
C CYS A 13 -9.74 -8.23 -6.83
N ARG A 14 -9.48 -9.41 -7.38
CA ARG A 14 -8.11 -9.96 -7.58
C ARG A 14 -7.28 -9.95 -6.30
N LEU A 15 -7.92 -10.28 -5.20
CA LEU A 15 -7.31 -10.36 -3.87
C LEU A 15 -7.38 -11.80 -3.35
N PRO A 16 -6.33 -12.29 -2.68
CA PRO A 16 -6.40 -13.59 -2.02
C PRO A 16 -7.39 -13.53 -0.84
N ALA A 17 -8.07 -14.65 -0.56
CA ALA A 17 -9.00 -14.75 0.57
C ALA A 17 -8.34 -14.41 1.92
N SER A 18 -7.03 -14.63 2.06
CA SER A 18 -6.25 -14.22 3.24
C SER A 18 -6.22 -12.71 3.44
N ALA A 19 -6.10 -11.92 2.36
CA ALA A 19 -6.15 -10.48 2.42
C ALA A 19 -7.54 -9.98 2.85
N LEU A 20 -8.62 -10.61 2.36
CA LEU A 20 -9.98 -10.28 2.76
C LEU A 20 -10.22 -10.55 4.26
N ARG A 21 -9.72 -11.67 4.77
CA ARG A 21 -9.78 -11.98 6.21
C ARG A 21 -9.00 -10.97 7.04
N PHE A 22 -7.82 -10.59 6.58
CA PHE A 22 -7.01 -9.57 7.24
C PHE A 22 -7.69 -8.21 7.25
N TYR A 23 -8.32 -7.79 6.15
CA TYR A 23 -9.10 -6.55 6.11
C TYR A 23 -10.34 -6.60 7.02
N GLU A 24 -10.95 -7.77 7.17
CA GLU A 24 -12.05 -7.95 8.12
C GLU A 24 -11.57 -7.84 9.58
N GLU A 25 -10.43 -8.47 9.92
CA GLU A 25 -9.79 -8.36 11.23
C GLU A 25 -9.39 -6.92 11.58
N LYS A 26 -9.00 -6.14 10.58
CA LYS A 26 -8.71 -4.70 10.72
C LYS A 26 -9.97 -3.82 10.72
N GLY A 27 -11.16 -4.40 10.60
CA GLY A 27 -12.42 -3.64 10.57
C GLY A 27 -12.66 -2.84 9.30
N LEU A 28 -11.86 -3.05 8.26
CA LEU A 28 -11.98 -2.36 6.97
C LEU A 28 -13.19 -2.84 6.16
N ILE A 29 -13.51 -4.13 6.25
CA ILE A 29 -14.70 -4.74 5.67
C ILE A 29 -15.40 -5.60 6.72
N LYS A 30 -16.66 -5.93 6.49
CA LYS A 30 -17.45 -6.75 7.40
C LYS A 30 -18.26 -7.78 6.61
N SER A 31 -18.17 -9.05 7.03
CA SER A 31 -19.10 -10.07 6.55
C SER A 31 -20.48 -9.88 7.14
N ILE A 32 -21.51 -10.18 6.34
CA ILE A 32 -22.93 -10.10 6.77
C ILE A 32 -23.48 -11.46 7.22
N GLY A 33 -22.69 -12.52 7.07
CA GLY A 33 -23.06 -13.88 7.45
C GLY A 33 -22.16 -14.94 6.83
N ARG A 34 -22.68 -16.17 6.80
CA ARG A 34 -22.00 -17.31 6.22
C ARG A 34 -22.97 -18.12 5.35
N ARG A 35 -22.42 -18.71 4.30
CA ARG A 35 -23.07 -19.75 3.48
C ARG A 35 -22.24 -21.02 3.66
N GLY A 36 -22.70 -21.94 4.55
CA GLY A 36 -21.86 -23.03 5.03
C GLY A 36 -20.62 -22.50 5.75
N LEU A 37 -19.46 -22.92 5.34
CA LEU A 37 -18.17 -22.48 5.91
C LEU A 37 -17.65 -21.15 5.32
N ARG A 38 -18.28 -20.62 4.26
CA ARG A 38 -17.81 -19.44 3.54
C ARG A 38 -18.44 -18.17 4.10
N ARG A 39 -17.61 -17.15 4.33
CA ARG A 39 -18.07 -15.80 4.66
C ARG A 39 -18.80 -15.20 3.48
N VAL A 40 -19.87 -14.45 3.77
CA VAL A 40 -20.69 -13.74 2.78
C VAL A 40 -20.63 -12.25 3.07
N TYR A 41 -20.50 -11.46 2.03
CA TYR A 41 -20.39 -10.01 2.07
C TYR A 41 -21.53 -9.37 1.26
N ALA A 42 -21.92 -8.15 1.65
CA ALA A 42 -22.81 -7.35 0.83
C ALA A 42 -22.12 -6.95 -0.49
N ALA A 43 -22.90 -6.77 -1.55
CA ALA A 43 -22.36 -6.43 -2.89
C ALA A 43 -21.44 -5.18 -2.88
N GLN A 44 -21.73 -4.22 -2.00
CA GLN A 44 -20.98 -2.98 -1.85
C GLN A 44 -19.53 -3.20 -1.33
N VAL A 45 -19.19 -4.40 -0.88
CA VAL A 45 -17.83 -4.73 -0.44
C VAL A 45 -16.79 -4.52 -1.55
N THR A 46 -17.15 -4.74 -2.80
CA THR A 46 -16.25 -4.55 -3.95
C THR A 46 -15.84 -3.09 -4.13
N GLU A 47 -16.80 -2.16 -4.00
CA GLU A 47 -16.53 -0.73 -4.04
C GLU A 47 -15.64 -0.30 -2.85
N ARG A 48 -15.94 -0.81 -1.66
CA ARG A 48 -15.14 -0.54 -0.47
C ARG A 48 -13.71 -1.05 -0.61
N LEU A 49 -13.51 -2.24 -1.18
CA LEU A 49 -12.19 -2.79 -1.49
C LEU A 49 -11.45 -1.97 -2.55
N ALA A 50 -12.16 -1.43 -3.56
CA ALA A 50 -11.57 -0.53 -4.54
C ALA A 50 -11.06 0.77 -3.88
N LEU A 51 -11.81 1.35 -2.95
CA LEU A 51 -11.37 2.52 -2.17
C LEU A 51 -10.15 2.20 -1.29
N ILE A 52 -10.11 1.02 -0.67
CA ILE A 52 -8.93 0.57 0.09
C ILE A 52 -7.71 0.45 -0.83
N ALA A 53 -7.88 -0.15 -2.01
CA ALA A 53 -6.80 -0.30 -2.98
C ALA A 53 -6.27 1.07 -3.47
N LEU A 54 -7.17 2.01 -3.74
CA LEU A 54 -6.82 3.38 -4.12
C LEU A 54 -6.03 4.09 -3.00
N GLY A 55 -6.51 4.01 -1.76
CA GLY A 55 -5.83 4.60 -0.60
C GLY A 55 -4.43 4.00 -0.40
N ARG A 56 -4.30 2.68 -0.54
CA ARG A 56 -3.00 1.98 -0.48
C ARG A 56 -2.05 2.43 -1.60
N ALA A 57 -2.56 2.56 -2.81
CA ALA A 57 -1.77 3.05 -3.95
C ALA A 57 -1.27 4.49 -3.73
N ALA A 58 -2.08 5.34 -3.11
CA ALA A 58 -1.69 6.69 -2.73
C ALA A 58 -0.72 6.75 -1.54
N GLY A 59 -0.44 5.61 -0.88
CA GLY A 59 0.51 5.51 0.23
C GLY A 59 -0.08 5.72 1.62
N PHE A 60 -1.41 5.68 1.76
CA PHE A 60 -2.05 5.64 3.08
C PHE A 60 -1.84 4.27 3.75
N SER A 61 -1.64 4.26 5.05
CA SER A 61 -1.67 3.04 5.85
C SER A 61 -3.09 2.50 5.97
N LEU A 62 -3.24 1.22 6.34
CA LEU A 62 -4.56 0.64 6.57
C LEU A 62 -5.30 1.30 7.73
N ASP A 63 -4.57 1.75 8.76
CA ASP A 63 -5.16 2.45 9.90
C ASP A 63 -5.67 3.85 9.50
N GLU A 64 -4.94 4.58 8.65
CA GLU A 64 -5.41 5.83 8.06
C GLU A 64 -6.65 5.62 7.18
N ILE A 65 -6.65 4.57 6.36
CA ILE A 65 -7.80 4.20 5.53
C ILE A 65 -9.00 3.81 6.40
N ALA A 66 -8.80 3.06 7.48
CA ALA A 66 -9.87 2.69 8.41
C ALA A 66 -10.55 3.93 9.01
N GLN A 67 -9.78 4.96 9.34
CA GLN A 67 -10.32 6.24 9.85
C GLN A 67 -11.17 7.01 8.83
N MET A 68 -11.01 6.72 7.53
CA MET A 68 -11.83 7.32 6.47
C MET A 68 -13.22 6.68 6.37
N PHE A 69 -13.44 5.56 7.03
CA PHE A 69 -14.74 4.90 7.09
C PHE A 69 -15.42 5.20 8.42
N ALA A 70 -16.59 5.86 8.35
CA ALA A 70 -17.42 6.05 9.53
C ALA A 70 -18.03 4.73 10.01
N PRO A 71 -18.48 4.63 11.28
CA PRO A 71 -19.14 3.44 11.81
C PRO A 71 -20.38 3.00 11.01
N ASP A 72 -21.07 3.95 10.36
CA ASP A 72 -22.21 3.73 9.48
C ASP A 72 -21.79 3.24 8.07
N GLY A 73 -20.51 3.04 7.83
CA GLY A 73 -19.95 2.58 6.56
C GLY A 73 -19.74 3.68 5.51
N ARG A 74 -20.14 4.92 5.80
CA ARG A 74 -19.92 6.06 4.89
C ARG A 74 -18.44 6.45 4.84
N VAL A 75 -18.01 6.91 3.69
CA VAL A 75 -16.64 7.44 3.51
C VAL A 75 -16.60 8.88 3.97
N ARG A 76 -15.72 9.18 4.91
CA ARG A 76 -15.41 10.54 5.38
C ARG A 76 -14.02 10.92 4.92
N ILE A 77 -13.98 11.80 3.93
CA ILE A 77 -12.72 12.28 3.36
C ILE A 77 -12.28 13.53 4.12
N ASP A 78 -11.13 13.42 4.79
CA ASP A 78 -10.45 14.57 5.37
C ASP A 78 -9.58 15.23 4.30
N ARG A 79 -10.01 16.42 3.85
CA ARG A 79 -9.32 17.18 2.80
C ARG A 79 -7.90 17.59 3.20
N GLN A 80 -7.64 17.82 4.47
CA GLN A 80 -6.30 18.19 4.96
C GLN A 80 -5.36 16.99 4.86
N LYS A 81 -5.83 15.79 5.22
CA LYS A 81 -5.06 14.56 5.05
C LYS A 81 -4.76 14.25 3.59
N LEU A 82 -5.71 14.51 2.68
CA LEU A 82 -5.48 14.36 1.24
C LEU A 82 -4.43 15.35 0.74
N ALA A 83 -4.51 16.62 1.16
CA ALA A 83 -3.52 17.64 0.78
C ALA A 83 -2.12 17.29 1.29
N ALA A 84 -2.00 16.86 2.54
CA ALA A 84 -0.73 16.40 3.10
C ALA A 84 -0.16 15.22 2.30
N LYS A 85 -1.00 14.24 1.93
CA LYS A 85 -0.57 13.09 1.13
C LYS A 85 -0.14 13.49 -0.29
N ALA A 86 -0.84 14.44 -0.91
CA ALA A 86 -0.44 15.01 -2.19
C ALA A 86 0.96 15.65 -2.13
N ASN A 87 1.25 16.43 -1.08
CA ASN A 87 2.57 17.01 -0.87
C ASN A 87 3.65 15.95 -0.65
N GLU A 88 3.37 14.88 0.12
CA GLU A 88 4.30 13.75 0.27
C GLU A 88 4.59 13.06 -1.06
N LEU A 89 3.58 12.91 -1.92
CA LEU A 89 3.75 12.36 -3.26
C LEU A 89 4.60 13.26 -4.15
N ASP A 90 4.41 14.58 -4.09
CA ASP A 90 5.25 15.55 -4.82
C ASP A 90 6.72 15.43 -4.44
N GLU A 91 7.03 15.32 -3.14
CA GLU A 91 8.41 15.08 -2.68
C GLU A 91 8.95 13.74 -3.15
N THR A 92 8.12 12.69 -3.14
CA THR A 92 8.50 11.37 -3.65
C THR A 92 8.80 11.42 -5.16
N ILE A 93 7.99 12.14 -5.93
CA ILE A 93 8.19 12.33 -7.38
C ILE A 93 9.51 13.06 -7.65
N LYS A 94 9.82 14.12 -6.89
CA LYS A 94 11.09 14.83 -7.01
C LYS A 94 12.28 13.92 -6.74
N GLN A 95 12.23 13.13 -5.68
CA GLN A 95 13.30 12.19 -5.32
C GLN A 95 13.49 11.11 -6.38
N LEU A 96 12.40 10.50 -6.85
CA LEU A 96 12.45 9.46 -7.90
C LEU A 96 12.92 10.03 -9.23
N THR A 97 12.55 11.26 -9.57
CA THR A 97 13.02 11.96 -10.77
C THR A 97 14.52 12.19 -10.71
N ALA A 98 15.04 12.70 -9.60
CA ALA A 98 16.47 12.91 -9.40
C ALA A 98 17.26 11.59 -9.48
N MET A 99 16.73 10.53 -8.87
CA MET A 99 17.32 9.20 -8.91
C MET A 99 17.37 8.63 -10.34
N ARG A 100 16.25 8.73 -11.07
CA ARG A 100 16.17 8.32 -12.49
C ARG A 100 17.20 9.06 -13.33
N ASP A 101 17.29 10.36 -13.18
CA ASP A 101 18.23 11.19 -13.96
C ASP A 101 19.66 10.85 -13.63
N GLY A 102 19.95 10.56 -12.37
CA GLY A 102 21.26 10.05 -11.92
C GLY A 102 21.62 8.71 -12.54
N LEU A 103 20.67 7.77 -12.58
CA LEU A 103 20.88 6.47 -13.22
C LEU A 103 21.12 6.60 -14.74
N LYS A 104 20.34 7.45 -15.43
CA LYS A 104 20.55 7.75 -16.86
C LYS A 104 21.93 8.38 -17.09
N HIS A 105 22.37 9.28 -16.22
CA HIS A 105 23.71 9.83 -16.30
C HIS A 105 24.76 8.75 -16.15
N ALA A 106 24.61 7.85 -15.16
CA ALA A 106 25.60 6.78 -14.92
C ALA A 106 25.80 5.85 -16.13
N VAL A 107 24.73 5.58 -16.90
CA VAL A 107 24.82 4.76 -18.14
C VAL A 107 25.75 5.37 -19.17
N ASN A 108 25.78 6.70 -19.28
CA ASN A 108 26.56 7.43 -20.31
C ASN A 108 27.76 8.19 -19.72
N CYS A 109 28.12 7.93 -18.47
CA CYS A 109 29.19 8.63 -17.80
C CYS A 109 30.57 8.22 -18.35
N LYS A 110 31.35 9.20 -18.76
CA LYS A 110 32.70 9.01 -19.28
C LYS A 110 33.82 9.02 -18.22
N ALA A 111 33.44 9.14 -16.93
CA ALA A 111 34.43 9.08 -15.85
C ALA A 111 35.09 7.69 -15.75
N PRO A 112 36.34 7.61 -15.35
CA PRO A 112 37.05 6.32 -15.20
C PRO A 112 36.38 5.37 -14.22
N SER A 113 35.72 5.93 -13.20
CA SER A 113 34.89 5.23 -12.21
C SER A 113 33.69 6.09 -11.87
N HIS A 114 32.53 5.45 -11.61
CA HIS A 114 31.35 6.17 -11.15
C HIS A 114 31.59 6.91 -9.83
N MET A 115 32.46 6.39 -8.95
CA MET A 115 32.83 7.03 -7.69
C MET A 115 33.68 8.30 -7.86
N GLU A 116 34.29 8.49 -9.04
CA GLU A 116 35.02 9.71 -9.41
C GLU A 116 34.11 10.74 -10.11
N CYS A 117 32.92 10.35 -10.50
CA CYS A 117 31.95 11.24 -11.11
C CYS A 117 31.30 12.19 -10.08
N PRO A 118 31.43 13.52 -10.21
CA PRO A 118 30.85 14.46 -9.25
C PRO A 118 29.33 14.33 -9.13
N LYS A 119 28.63 14.07 -10.25
CA LYS A 119 27.17 13.86 -10.26
C LYS A 119 26.78 12.60 -9.48
N PHE A 120 27.45 11.50 -9.73
CA PHE A 120 27.17 10.24 -9.03
C PHE A 120 27.43 10.36 -7.52
N ARG A 121 28.55 10.99 -7.14
CA ARG A 121 28.91 11.24 -5.74
C ARG A 121 27.85 12.06 -4.99
N ARG A 122 27.23 13.04 -5.64
CA ARG A 122 26.10 13.80 -5.04
C ARG A 122 24.92 12.91 -4.69
N ILE A 123 24.59 11.94 -5.55
CA ILE A 123 23.49 11.00 -5.31
C ILE A 123 23.85 10.09 -4.12
N VAL A 124 25.06 9.59 -4.08
CA VAL A 124 25.58 8.75 -2.98
C VAL A 124 25.52 9.54 -1.65
N GLN A 125 25.93 10.81 -1.65
CA GLN A 125 25.86 11.67 -0.46
C GLN A 125 24.42 11.94 -0.03
N ALA A 126 23.52 12.18 -0.97
CA ALA A 126 22.09 12.37 -0.68
C ALA A 126 21.46 11.11 -0.09
N ALA A 127 21.85 9.93 -0.56
CA ALA A 127 21.44 8.66 0.00
C ALA A 127 22.00 8.45 1.43
N ALA A 128 23.26 8.78 1.65
CA ALA A 128 23.91 8.67 2.95
C ALA A 128 23.31 9.62 4.01
N SER A 129 22.87 10.81 3.60
CA SER A 129 22.18 11.77 4.48
C SER A 129 20.70 11.46 4.73
N GLY A 130 20.17 10.39 4.14
CA GLY A 130 18.76 10.04 4.24
C GLY A 130 17.81 10.89 3.38
N ALA A 131 18.34 11.82 2.57
CA ALA A 131 17.54 12.64 1.66
C ALA A 131 16.93 11.83 0.50
N ILE A 132 17.51 10.67 0.21
CA ILE A 132 16.98 9.70 -0.76
C ILE A 132 16.82 8.36 -0.02
N GLY A 133 15.67 7.74 -0.12
CA GLY A 133 15.47 6.40 0.45
C GLY A 133 14.93 6.39 1.87
N ALA A 134 14.21 7.41 2.31
CA ALA A 134 13.31 7.26 3.44
C ALA A 134 12.45 6.03 3.18
N ARG A 135 12.84 4.90 3.78
CA ARG A 135 12.19 3.61 3.64
C ARG A 135 10.69 3.81 3.84
N ARG A 136 9.87 3.51 2.83
CA ARG A 136 8.52 3.05 3.11
C ARG A 136 8.66 2.03 4.24
N LYS A 137 8.14 2.35 5.43
CA LYS A 137 7.96 1.33 6.47
C LYS A 137 7.19 0.21 5.78
N LYS A 138 7.88 -0.87 5.43
CA LYS A 138 7.21 -2.12 5.08
C LYS A 138 6.40 -2.46 6.32
N GLU A 139 5.09 -2.33 6.24
CA GLU A 139 4.20 -2.99 7.20
C GLU A 139 4.65 -4.44 7.20
N ALA A 140 5.10 -4.91 8.35
CA ALA A 140 5.56 -6.28 8.52
C ALA A 140 4.43 -7.20 8.04
N LYS A 141 4.71 -8.04 7.04
CA LYS A 141 3.84 -9.18 6.74
C LYS A 141 3.63 -9.91 8.07
N PRO A 142 2.38 -10.21 8.45
CA PRO A 142 2.17 -11.04 9.62
C PRO A 142 2.91 -12.35 9.39
N SER A 143 3.87 -12.67 10.26
CA SER A 143 4.56 -13.95 10.24
C SER A 143 3.50 -15.03 10.46
N VAL A 144 3.31 -15.87 9.46
CA VAL A 144 2.55 -17.11 9.60
C VAL A 144 3.32 -17.96 10.59
N ARG A 145 2.88 -18.01 11.84
CA ARG A 145 3.38 -19.00 12.81
C ARG A 145 3.06 -20.39 12.25
N PRO A 146 4.05 -21.29 12.10
CA PRO A 146 3.76 -22.66 11.74
C PRO A 146 2.92 -23.29 12.87
N ARG A 147 1.79 -23.88 12.51
CA ARG A 147 1.00 -24.70 13.44
C ARG A 147 1.90 -25.83 13.92
N ALA A 148 2.16 -25.86 15.23
CA ALA A 148 2.74 -27.03 15.87
C ALA A 148 1.84 -28.24 15.58
N ARG A 149 2.40 -29.25 14.94
CA ARG A 149 1.77 -30.56 14.86
C ARG A 149 1.74 -31.12 16.28
N ALA A 150 0.55 -31.30 16.80
CA ALA A 150 0.35 -32.15 17.97
C ALA A 150 0.64 -33.58 17.56
N ALA A 151 1.51 -34.21 18.32
CA ALA A 151 1.75 -35.64 18.29
C ALA A 151 0.55 -36.41 18.88
#